data_daa740969e00320211f203cea62fe88b
#
_entry.id   daa740969e00320211f203cea62fe88b
#
_cell.length_a   1.000
_cell.length_b   1.000
_cell.length_c   1.000
_cell.angle_alpha   90.00
_cell.angle_beta   90.00
_cell.angle_gamma   90.00
#
_symmetry.space_group_name_H-M   'P 1'
#
loop_
_entity.id
_entity.type
_entity.pdbx_description
1 polymer ?
#
loop_
_entity_poly.entity_id
_entity_poly.type
_entity_poly.pdbx_seq_one_letter_code
_entity_poly.pdbx_strand_id
1 'polypeptide(L)'
;MKVLLYTEAMNLLGKSGVGKARSHQIRALEEVGVEWTIDPKEPVDLIHINTILPKSRHLARKARKQGIPVVYHAHSTVEDFKNSYLCANAVAPLFKKWLCSCYRSGDCLITPTPYSKRLIERYGIEQPIYPCSNGIDLSFYQKAPQEDGDFRKKF
;
A
#
# COMPACT_ATOMS: atom_id res chain seq x y z
N MET A 1 4.88 0.25 -21.24
CA MET A 1 3.83 0.11 -20.18
C MET A 1 4.00 1.26 -19.20
N LYS A 2 2.92 2.00 -18.95
CA LYS A 2 2.91 3.14 -18.03
C LYS A 2 2.00 2.86 -16.84
N VAL A 3 2.50 3.04 -15.63
CA VAL A 3 1.80 2.75 -14.36
C VAL A 3 1.41 4.04 -13.65
N LEU A 4 0.13 4.16 -13.27
CA LEU A 4 -0.30 5.21 -12.33
C LEU A 4 -0.08 4.72 -10.90
N LEU A 5 0.79 5.40 -10.15
CA LEU A 5 0.96 5.21 -8.70
C LEU A 5 0.03 6.16 -7.94
N TYR A 6 -1.18 5.69 -7.64
CA TYR A 6 -2.20 6.52 -7.01
C TYR A 6 -2.18 6.40 -5.48
N THR A 7 -2.06 7.55 -4.82
CA THR A 7 -2.14 7.67 -3.36
C THR A 7 -3.02 8.87 -3.02
N GLU A 8 -4.25 8.62 -2.58
CA GLU A 8 -5.15 9.68 -2.15
C GLU A 8 -4.62 10.34 -0.87
N ALA A 9 -4.83 11.65 -0.74
CA ALA A 9 -4.41 12.46 0.41
C ALA A 9 -2.88 12.41 0.68
N MET A 10 -2.06 12.34 -0.36
CA MET A 10 -0.60 12.26 -0.24
C MET A 10 0.01 13.39 0.60
N ASN A 11 -0.58 14.58 0.59
CA ASN A 11 -0.15 15.72 1.42
C ASN A 11 -0.18 15.38 2.93
N LEU A 12 -1.08 14.52 3.36
CA LEU A 12 -1.21 14.07 4.74
C LEU A 12 -0.37 12.81 5.01
N LEU A 13 -0.22 11.95 4.01
CA LEU A 13 0.38 10.62 4.15
C LEU A 13 1.87 10.59 3.74
N GLY A 14 2.42 11.66 3.19
CA GLY A 14 3.77 11.69 2.63
C GLY A 14 4.87 11.29 3.60
N LYS A 15 4.71 11.59 4.89
CA LYS A 15 5.65 11.20 5.97
C LYS A 15 5.31 9.87 6.64
N SER A 16 4.24 9.19 6.21
CA SER A 16 3.81 7.89 6.75
C SER A 16 4.52 6.71 6.07
N GLY A 17 4.28 5.51 6.61
CA GLY A 17 4.74 4.25 5.98
C GLY A 17 4.25 4.08 4.54
N VAL A 18 3.03 4.55 4.20
CA VAL A 18 2.49 4.52 2.84
C VAL A 18 3.27 5.45 1.91
N GLY A 19 3.67 6.64 2.39
CA GLY A 19 4.50 7.57 1.62
C GLY A 19 5.88 6.99 1.32
N LYS A 20 6.52 6.34 2.31
CA LYS A 20 7.79 5.63 2.11
C LYS A 20 7.66 4.46 1.13
N ALA A 21 6.62 3.64 1.28
CA ALA A 21 6.37 2.53 0.37
C ALA A 21 6.21 3.01 -1.09
N ARG A 22 5.48 4.11 -1.31
CA ARG A 22 5.35 4.70 -2.64
C ARG A 22 6.70 5.15 -3.20
N SER A 23 7.57 5.77 -2.41
CA SER A 23 8.91 6.16 -2.88
C SER A 23 9.75 4.96 -3.30
N HIS A 24 9.64 3.84 -2.59
CA HIS A 24 10.30 2.59 -2.98
C HIS A 24 9.68 1.98 -4.24
N GLN A 25 8.36 2.08 -4.43
CA GLN A 25 7.68 1.65 -5.65
C GLN A 25 8.15 2.44 -6.87
N ILE A 26 8.26 3.77 -6.76
CA ILE A 26 8.79 4.64 -7.82
C ILE A 26 10.19 4.16 -8.21
N ARG A 27 11.09 4.03 -7.23
CA ARG A 27 12.46 3.58 -7.47
C ARG A 27 12.53 2.22 -8.13
N ALA A 28 11.70 1.27 -7.67
CA ALA A 28 11.64 -0.06 -8.28
C ALA A 28 11.17 -0.03 -9.74
N LEU A 29 10.18 0.81 -10.07
CA LEU A 29 9.74 0.98 -11.46
C LEU A 29 10.82 1.60 -12.34
N GLU A 30 11.55 2.61 -11.82
CA GLU A 30 12.68 3.23 -12.50
C GLU A 30 13.82 2.23 -12.77
N GLU A 31 14.16 1.40 -11.77
CA GLU A 31 15.21 0.39 -11.88
C GLU A 31 14.91 -0.69 -12.97
N VAL A 32 13.63 -1.01 -13.18
CA VAL A 32 13.21 -1.96 -14.21
C VAL A 32 12.77 -1.30 -15.53
N GLY A 33 12.93 0.02 -15.66
CA GLY A 33 12.61 0.76 -16.89
C GLY A 33 11.11 0.85 -17.19
N VAL A 34 10.24 0.80 -16.17
CA VAL A 34 8.79 0.95 -16.34
C VAL A 34 8.39 2.40 -16.13
N GLU A 35 7.72 2.98 -17.12
CA GLU A 35 7.19 4.34 -17.01
C GLU A 35 6.13 4.44 -15.91
N TRP A 36 6.11 5.56 -15.21
CA TRP A 36 5.13 5.82 -14.17
C TRP A 36 4.66 7.27 -14.16
N THR A 37 3.49 7.49 -13.58
CA THR A 37 2.92 8.81 -13.31
C THR A 37 2.17 8.82 -11.99
N ILE A 38 1.93 10.01 -11.47
CA ILE A 38 1.06 10.24 -10.31
C ILE A 38 -0.20 11.04 -10.69
N ASP A 39 -0.28 11.50 -11.94
CA ASP A 39 -1.44 12.24 -12.43
C ASP A 39 -2.51 11.27 -12.97
N PRO A 40 -3.68 11.20 -12.32
CA PRO A 40 -4.76 10.32 -12.76
C PRO A 40 -5.44 10.74 -14.07
N LYS A 41 -5.02 11.85 -14.66
CA LYS A 41 -5.53 12.33 -15.96
C LYS A 41 -4.72 11.80 -17.14
N GLU A 42 -3.50 11.32 -16.88
CA GLU A 42 -2.68 10.76 -17.93
C GLU A 42 -3.18 9.37 -18.37
N PRO A 43 -3.03 9.02 -19.67
CA PRO A 43 -3.32 7.68 -20.13
C PRO A 43 -2.30 6.69 -19.53
N VAL A 44 -2.80 5.57 -19.01
CA VAL A 44 -1.99 4.54 -18.34
C VAL A 44 -2.48 3.15 -18.68
N ASP A 45 -1.58 2.19 -18.61
CA ASP A 45 -1.86 0.78 -18.89
C ASP A 45 -2.26 0.01 -17.63
N LEU A 46 -1.90 0.52 -16.44
CA LEU A 46 -2.16 -0.11 -15.14
C LEU A 46 -2.27 0.95 -14.04
N ILE A 47 -3.14 0.71 -13.08
CA ILE A 47 -3.27 1.55 -11.89
C ILE A 47 -2.87 0.77 -10.64
N HIS A 48 -1.90 1.30 -9.90
CA HIS A 48 -1.47 0.79 -8.60
C HIS A 48 -1.94 1.73 -7.49
N ILE A 49 -2.87 1.27 -6.66
CA ILE A 49 -3.54 2.08 -5.63
C ILE A 49 -2.97 1.74 -4.25
N ASN A 50 -2.54 2.76 -3.51
CA ASN A 50 -1.89 2.64 -2.20
C ASN A 50 -2.80 2.99 -1.00
N THR A 51 -4.03 3.44 -1.23
CA THR A 51 -4.93 3.91 -0.16
C THR A 51 -6.33 3.34 -0.28
N ILE A 52 -7.01 3.22 0.88
CA ILE A 52 -8.38 2.71 1.00
C ILE A 52 -9.41 3.84 1.19
N LEU A 53 -9.12 5.03 0.68
CA LEU A 53 -9.99 6.19 0.77
C LEU A 53 -11.07 6.20 -0.34
N PRO A 54 -12.12 7.00 -0.23
CA PRO A 54 -13.25 6.97 -1.16
C PRO A 54 -12.90 7.20 -2.63
N LYS A 55 -12.00 8.16 -2.92
CA LYS A 55 -11.57 8.44 -4.30
C LYS A 55 -10.73 7.30 -4.87
N SER A 56 -9.90 6.64 -4.05
CA SER A 56 -9.13 5.45 -4.43
C SER A 56 -10.04 4.34 -4.92
N ARG A 57 -11.10 4.03 -4.14
CA ARG A 57 -12.10 3.02 -4.52
C ARG A 57 -12.89 3.44 -5.76
N HIS A 58 -13.25 4.72 -5.87
CA HIS A 58 -13.96 5.23 -7.04
C HIS A 58 -13.09 5.09 -8.30
N LEU A 59 -11.81 5.47 -8.22
CA LEU A 59 -10.85 5.33 -9.32
C LEU A 59 -10.70 3.87 -9.75
N ALA A 60 -10.53 2.94 -8.81
CA ALA A 60 -10.44 1.52 -9.11
C ALA A 60 -11.67 1.02 -9.90
N ARG A 61 -12.88 1.34 -9.45
CA ARG A 61 -14.12 0.93 -10.11
C ARG A 61 -14.28 1.56 -11.50
N LYS A 62 -13.87 2.81 -11.67
CA LYS A 62 -13.88 3.49 -12.97
C LYS A 62 -12.91 2.83 -13.94
N ALA A 63 -11.67 2.59 -13.50
CA ALA A 63 -10.62 1.96 -14.30
C ALA A 63 -11.03 0.57 -14.81
N ARG A 64 -11.54 -0.28 -13.93
CA ARG A 64 -12.03 -1.62 -14.31
C ARG A 64 -13.15 -1.57 -15.35
N LYS A 65 -14.06 -0.60 -15.26
CA LYS A 65 -15.10 -0.39 -16.29
C LYS A 65 -14.50 0.01 -17.65
N GLN A 66 -13.33 0.60 -17.65
CA GLN A 66 -12.58 1.00 -18.85
C GLN A 66 -11.61 -0.09 -19.34
N GLY A 67 -11.57 -1.25 -18.67
CA GLY A 67 -10.65 -2.33 -19.00
C GLY A 67 -9.20 -2.08 -18.56
N ILE A 68 -8.95 -1.08 -17.71
CA ILE A 68 -7.62 -0.79 -17.17
C ILE A 68 -7.41 -1.65 -15.93
N PRO A 69 -6.39 -2.52 -15.88
CA PRO A 69 -6.07 -3.35 -14.73
C PRO A 69 -5.75 -2.52 -13.48
N VAL A 70 -6.22 -3.00 -12.33
CA VAL A 70 -6.01 -2.34 -11.04
C VAL A 70 -5.33 -3.27 -10.04
N VAL A 71 -4.17 -2.86 -9.57
CA VAL A 71 -3.46 -3.47 -8.44
C VAL A 71 -3.76 -2.67 -7.17
N TYR A 72 -4.24 -3.32 -6.14
CA TYR A 72 -4.43 -2.69 -4.84
C TYR A 72 -3.29 -3.08 -3.89
N HIS A 73 -2.55 -2.08 -3.37
CA HIS A 73 -1.54 -2.33 -2.35
C HIS A 73 -2.20 -2.31 -0.97
N ALA A 74 -2.30 -3.48 -0.38
CA ALA A 74 -3.00 -3.69 0.88
C ALA A 74 -2.08 -3.38 2.08
N HIS A 75 -1.94 -2.09 2.39
CA HIS A 75 -1.17 -1.59 3.54
C HIS A 75 -1.90 -1.72 4.88
N SER A 76 -3.22 -1.94 4.87
CA SER A 76 -4.04 -1.95 6.07
C SER A 76 -4.71 -3.30 6.28
N THR A 77 -4.80 -3.73 7.53
CA THR A 77 -5.59 -4.88 7.96
C THR A 77 -6.62 -4.45 9.01
N VAL A 78 -7.60 -5.30 9.27
CA VAL A 78 -8.57 -5.06 10.35
C VAL A 78 -7.90 -5.17 11.70
N GLU A 79 -6.90 -6.03 11.80
CA GLU A 79 -6.11 -6.28 13.01
C GLU A 79 -5.29 -5.05 13.41
N ASP A 80 -4.69 -4.36 12.43
CA ASP A 80 -3.95 -3.10 12.67
C ASP A 80 -4.89 -1.98 13.12
N PHE A 81 -6.14 -1.99 12.66
CA PHE A 81 -7.14 -1.00 13.05
C PHE A 81 -7.67 -1.24 14.48
N LYS A 82 -7.81 -2.51 14.88
CA LYS A 82 -8.24 -2.87 16.23
C LYS A 82 -7.24 -2.37 17.25
N ASN A 83 -7.75 -1.85 18.38
CA ASN A 83 -6.97 -1.30 19.48
C ASN A 83 -6.12 -0.05 19.14
N SER A 84 -6.26 0.53 17.93
CA SER A 84 -5.51 1.73 17.55
C SER A 84 -6.07 3.01 18.14
N TYR A 85 -7.38 3.06 18.39
CA TYR A 85 -8.09 4.24 18.90
C TYR A 85 -9.18 3.85 19.88
N LEU A 86 -9.62 4.82 20.69
CA LEU A 86 -10.85 4.69 21.48
C LEU A 86 -12.02 4.31 20.56
N CYS A 87 -12.79 3.29 20.93
CA CYS A 87 -13.91 2.75 20.16
C CYS A 87 -13.55 2.04 18.84
N ALA A 88 -12.26 1.85 18.49
CA ALA A 88 -11.86 1.16 17.25
C ALA A 88 -12.50 -0.23 17.12
N ASN A 89 -12.59 -0.96 18.22
CA ASN A 89 -13.18 -2.31 18.24
C ASN A 89 -14.68 -2.31 17.91
N ALA A 90 -15.42 -1.29 18.33
CA ALA A 90 -16.84 -1.16 18.03
C ALA A 90 -17.11 -0.87 16.55
N VAL A 91 -16.25 -0.09 15.89
CA VAL A 91 -16.36 0.24 14.45
C VAL A 91 -15.61 -0.71 13.54
N ALA A 92 -14.82 -1.64 14.07
CA ALA A 92 -14.04 -2.60 13.28
C ALA A 92 -14.87 -3.42 12.27
N PRO A 93 -16.12 -3.85 12.58
CA PRO A 93 -16.93 -4.56 11.57
C PRO A 93 -17.29 -3.68 10.36
N LEU A 94 -17.58 -2.39 10.58
CA LEU A 94 -17.85 -1.43 9.52
C LEU A 94 -16.58 -1.14 8.71
N PHE A 95 -15.46 -0.94 9.40
CA PHE A 95 -14.16 -0.79 8.76
C PHE A 95 -13.80 -2.01 7.91
N LYS A 96 -14.03 -3.23 8.40
CA LYS A 96 -13.83 -4.47 7.63
C LYS A 96 -14.65 -4.46 6.33
N LYS A 97 -15.94 -4.12 6.40
CA LYS A 97 -16.80 -4.03 5.21
C LYS A 97 -16.26 -3.03 4.19
N TRP A 98 -15.83 -1.87 4.65
CA TRP A 98 -15.23 -0.84 3.83
C TRP A 98 -13.92 -1.32 3.19
N LEU A 99 -12.99 -1.85 3.99
CA LEU A 99 -11.70 -2.38 3.55
C LEU A 99 -11.88 -3.45 2.47
N CYS A 100 -12.74 -4.44 2.72
CA CYS A 100 -13.06 -5.47 1.73
C CYS A 100 -13.66 -4.89 0.46
N SER A 101 -14.51 -3.87 0.57
CA SER A 101 -15.10 -3.18 -0.59
C SER A 101 -14.06 -2.45 -1.44
N CYS A 102 -13.00 -1.90 -0.81
CA CYS A 102 -11.86 -1.33 -1.51
C CYS A 102 -11.04 -2.42 -2.20
N TYR A 103 -10.62 -3.44 -1.48
CA TYR A 103 -9.77 -4.50 -2.00
C TYR A 103 -10.43 -5.29 -3.14
N ARG A 104 -11.72 -5.61 -3.04
CA ARG A 104 -12.50 -6.25 -4.12
C ARG A 104 -12.67 -5.36 -5.36
N SER A 105 -12.35 -4.08 -5.29
CA SER A 105 -12.38 -3.20 -6.46
C SER A 105 -11.11 -3.28 -7.31
N GLY A 106 -10.04 -3.96 -6.83
CA GLY A 106 -8.88 -4.30 -7.61
C GLY A 106 -9.02 -5.63 -8.36
N ASP A 107 -8.15 -5.90 -9.30
CA ASP A 107 -8.04 -7.19 -10.01
C ASP A 107 -7.09 -8.14 -9.27
N CYS A 108 -6.07 -7.61 -8.61
CA CYS A 108 -5.23 -8.33 -7.67
C CYS A 108 -4.77 -7.42 -6.53
N LEU A 109 -4.20 -8.03 -5.48
CA LEU A 109 -3.65 -7.33 -4.34
C LEU A 109 -2.16 -7.64 -4.20
N ILE A 110 -1.40 -6.61 -3.78
CA ILE A 110 -0.05 -6.76 -3.23
C ILE A 110 -0.13 -6.45 -1.74
N THR A 111 0.56 -7.21 -0.92
CA THR A 111 0.61 -7.00 0.54
C THR A 111 2.04 -7.15 1.05
N PRO A 112 2.46 -6.39 2.08
CA PRO A 112 3.87 -6.31 2.48
C PRO A 112 4.47 -7.64 2.97
N THR A 113 3.64 -8.53 3.52
CA THR A 113 4.13 -9.75 4.18
C THR A 113 3.23 -10.96 3.91
N PRO A 114 3.76 -12.19 4.01
CA PRO A 114 2.94 -13.40 4.00
C PRO A 114 1.93 -13.45 5.16
N TYR A 115 2.23 -12.78 6.28
CA TYR A 115 1.31 -12.67 7.41
C TYR A 115 0.07 -11.86 7.05
N SER A 116 0.23 -10.65 6.51
CA SER A 116 -0.89 -9.82 6.07
C SER A 116 -1.68 -10.47 4.93
N LYS A 117 -1.03 -11.23 4.02
CA LYS A 117 -1.73 -12.06 3.04
C LYS A 117 -2.72 -13.02 3.72
N ARG A 118 -2.26 -13.83 4.69
CA ARG A 118 -3.13 -14.77 5.41
C ARG A 118 -4.30 -14.10 6.14
N LEU A 119 -4.09 -12.88 6.66
CA LEU A 119 -5.18 -12.12 7.29
C LEU A 119 -6.23 -11.70 6.27
N ILE A 120 -5.80 -11.16 5.12
CA ILE A 120 -6.69 -10.64 4.08
C ILE A 120 -7.47 -11.79 3.41
N GLU A 121 -6.84 -12.95 3.20
CA GLU A 121 -7.52 -14.15 2.71
C GLU A 121 -8.70 -14.56 3.60
N ARG A 122 -8.56 -14.44 4.94
CA ARG A 122 -9.65 -14.71 5.91
C ARG A 122 -10.81 -13.72 5.85
N TYR A 123 -10.67 -12.62 5.12
CA TYR A 123 -11.78 -11.68 4.89
C TYR A 123 -12.69 -12.09 3.75
N GLY A 124 -12.40 -13.20 3.06
CA GLY A 124 -13.15 -13.68 1.90
C GLY A 124 -12.87 -12.82 0.66
N ILE A 125 -11.63 -12.38 0.46
CA ILE A 125 -11.16 -11.74 -0.76
C ILE A 125 -10.78 -12.84 -1.74
N GLU A 126 -11.41 -12.85 -2.92
CA GLU A 126 -11.23 -13.86 -3.97
C GLU A 126 -10.12 -13.50 -4.97
N GLN A 127 -9.76 -12.22 -5.02
CA GLN A 127 -8.70 -11.74 -5.91
C GLN A 127 -7.35 -12.35 -5.52
N PRO A 128 -6.47 -12.64 -6.49
CA PRO A 128 -5.11 -13.07 -6.20
C PRO A 128 -4.37 -12.10 -5.28
N ILE A 129 -3.67 -12.62 -4.27
CA ILE A 129 -2.92 -11.84 -3.28
C ILE A 129 -1.46 -12.24 -3.32
N TYR A 130 -0.59 -11.28 -3.63
CA TYR A 130 0.85 -11.48 -3.75
C TYR A 130 1.59 -10.81 -2.58
N PRO A 131 2.32 -11.55 -1.74
CA PRO A 131 3.18 -10.94 -0.73
C PRO A 131 4.44 -10.38 -1.41
N CYS A 132 4.66 -9.08 -1.25
CA CYS A 132 5.83 -8.38 -1.77
C CYS A 132 6.27 -7.33 -0.76
N SER A 133 7.50 -7.42 -0.28
CA SER A 133 8.04 -6.46 0.68
C SER A 133 8.01 -5.03 0.12
N ASN A 134 7.76 -4.05 0.98
CA ASN A 134 7.87 -2.63 0.61
C ASN A 134 9.31 -2.19 0.32
N GLY A 135 10.29 -3.06 0.53
CA GLY A 135 11.70 -2.77 0.36
C GLY A 135 12.30 -1.95 1.51
N ILE A 136 13.62 -1.95 1.57
CA ILE A 136 14.43 -1.13 2.49
C ILE A 136 15.61 -0.59 1.70
N ASP A 137 15.90 0.69 1.81
CA ASP A 137 17.11 1.27 1.24
C ASP A 137 18.30 0.93 2.14
N LEU A 138 19.06 -0.09 1.75
CA LEU A 138 20.23 -0.54 2.50
C LEU A 138 21.35 0.51 2.53
N SER A 139 21.43 1.40 1.53
CA SER A 139 22.47 2.44 1.49
C SER A 139 22.35 3.42 2.64
N PHE A 140 21.14 3.63 3.15
CA PHE A 140 20.90 4.47 4.32
C PHE A 140 21.54 3.88 5.59
N TYR A 141 21.53 2.57 5.74
CA TYR A 141 22.08 1.87 6.91
C TYR A 141 23.58 1.63 6.80
N GLN A 142 24.14 1.57 5.58
CA GLN A 142 25.56 1.40 5.35
C GLN A 142 26.35 2.70 5.63
N LYS A 143 25.71 3.85 5.62
CA LYS A 143 26.33 5.16 5.88
C LYS A 143 26.34 5.57 7.35
N ALA A 144 25.70 4.81 8.23
CA ALA A 144 25.81 5.05 9.67
C ALA A 144 27.27 4.73 10.08
N PRO A 145 28.02 5.68 10.68
CA PRO A 145 29.30 5.35 11.28
C PRO A 145 29.06 4.20 12.25
N GLN A 146 29.91 3.18 12.20
CA GLN A 146 30.05 2.27 13.33
C GLN A 146 30.67 3.10 14.47
N GLU A 147 29.91 3.94 15.11
CA GLU A 147 30.21 4.33 16.46
C GLU A 147 29.95 3.09 17.28
N ASP A 148 31.06 2.43 17.69
CA ASP A 148 31.10 1.46 18.77
C ASP A 148 30.69 2.15 20.09
N GLY A 149 29.53 2.72 20.08
CA GLY A 149 28.85 3.26 21.25
C GLY A 149 28.18 2.11 21.93
N ASP A 150 28.78 1.63 22.99
CA ASP A 150 28.20 0.67 23.94
C ASP A 150 26.85 1.22 24.44
N PHE A 151 25.80 0.97 23.62
CA PHE A 151 24.43 1.37 23.93
C PHE A 151 23.94 0.82 25.28
N ARG A 152 24.58 -0.24 25.80
CA ARG A 152 24.25 -0.85 27.09
C ARG A 152 24.72 0.01 28.29
N LYS A 153 25.58 1.00 28.09
CA LYS A 153 26.04 1.90 29.15
C LYS A 153 25.19 3.18 29.29
N LYS A 154 24.18 3.36 28.43
CA LYS A 154 23.32 4.56 28.47
C LYS A 154 21.95 4.33 29.10
N PHE A 155 21.61 3.09 29.54
CA PHE A 155 20.36 2.76 30.22
C PHE A 155 20.62 1.91 31.46
#